data_bdb3b55571c552a48b0112bc13ff8315
#
_entry.id   bdb3b55571c552a48b0112bc13ff8315
#
_cell.length_a   1.000
_cell.length_b   1.000
_cell.length_c   1.000
_cell.angle_alpha   90.00
_cell.angle_beta   90.00
_cell.angle_gamma   90.00
#
_symmetry.space_group_name_H-M   'P 1'
#
loop_
_entity.id
_entity.type
_entity.pdbx_description
1 polymer ?
#
loop_
_entity_poly.entity_id
_entity_poly.type
_entity_poly.pdbx_seq_one_letter_code
_entity_poly.pdbx_strand_id
1 'polypeptide(L)'
;MKISEISIHRPVFATVISLLLVILGLVSLSNLAVREYPDIDAPVVSINTSYRGAGANIVEEKITQLVEDRIAGLEGIDKIRSSSRDERSDITVEFTADRDVDAATNDIRDRVSRVADDLPPEADPPDIAKTEADAEPIMWLNLTSSRLSSLELTDYAERVLVDQLAASPGVAMVRIGGARRYAVRVWIDRQALAARAMTVADIEDALRRENVELPAGRLESVEREFALRTDTGLNEVEDFRALVIGRGADGYLVRLGDVAEVRLGADNERTISRSDGIAGVSLGVVQVSKANTLQVAHGVNQTVERLIPGLPEGMVLDTNFDRSVFIEASLKEVGIALVISLMLVLSVIYLFLGNIRATVIPAVTIPVSIIATLTFMDAMNYSVNVLTLLGMVLAIGLVVDDAIVVLENIFRRIELGQPPLIAALDGSREIGFAVIATTLVLVSVFVPISFLPGAIGR
;
A
#
# COMPACT_ATOMS: atom_id res chain seq x y z
N MET A 1 7.51 -29.42 -38.23
CA MET A 1 6.91 -28.18 -37.66
C MET A 1 6.90 -27.11 -38.72
N LYS A 2 5.70 -26.58 -39.07
CA LYS A 2 5.58 -25.56 -40.14
C LYS A 2 6.35 -24.27 -39.81
N ILE A 3 6.41 -23.88 -38.54
CA ILE A 3 7.10 -22.64 -38.10
C ILE A 3 8.63 -22.76 -38.28
N SER A 4 9.24 -23.86 -37.85
CA SER A 4 10.68 -24.11 -38.01
C SER A 4 11.07 -24.15 -39.49
N GLU A 5 10.25 -24.80 -40.32
CA GLU A 5 10.46 -24.90 -41.76
C GLU A 5 10.41 -23.53 -42.49
N ILE A 6 9.43 -22.70 -42.12
CA ILE A 6 9.28 -21.32 -42.60
C ILE A 6 10.51 -20.51 -42.19
N SER A 7 10.94 -20.62 -40.93
CA SER A 7 12.09 -19.87 -40.39
C SER A 7 13.41 -20.25 -41.08
N ILE A 8 13.60 -21.52 -41.37
CA ILE A 8 14.80 -22.00 -42.09
C ILE A 8 14.81 -21.51 -43.53
N HIS A 9 13.68 -21.55 -44.25
CA HIS A 9 13.59 -21.07 -45.62
C HIS A 9 13.55 -19.54 -45.75
N ARG A 10 13.13 -18.82 -44.71
CA ARG A 10 13.04 -17.37 -44.69
C ARG A 10 13.71 -16.76 -43.45
N PRO A 11 15.03 -16.75 -43.38
CA PRO A 11 15.75 -16.31 -42.17
C PRO A 11 15.46 -14.86 -41.81
N VAL A 12 15.24 -14.00 -42.82
CA VAL A 12 14.84 -12.59 -42.59
C VAL A 12 13.50 -12.50 -41.81
N PHE A 13 12.54 -13.37 -42.15
CA PHE A 13 11.25 -13.41 -41.44
C PHE A 13 11.43 -13.81 -39.97
N ALA A 14 12.26 -14.82 -39.68
CA ALA A 14 12.55 -15.24 -38.32
C ALA A 14 13.25 -14.13 -37.53
N THR A 15 14.22 -13.44 -38.13
CA THR A 15 14.92 -12.32 -37.48
C THR A 15 13.96 -11.15 -37.17
N VAL A 16 13.09 -10.81 -38.14
CA VAL A 16 12.08 -9.72 -37.93
C VAL A 16 11.13 -10.06 -36.81
N ILE A 17 10.61 -11.30 -36.72
CA ILE A 17 9.73 -11.73 -35.62
C ILE A 17 10.48 -11.65 -34.29
N SER A 18 11.72 -12.16 -34.20
CA SER A 18 12.53 -12.11 -32.99
C SER A 18 12.77 -10.66 -32.55
N LEU A 19 13.10 -9.77 -33.48
CA LEU A 19 13.31 -8.35 -33.21
C LEU A 19 12.01 -7.68 -32.70
N LEU A 20 10.86 -8.01 -33.33
CA LEU A 20 9.57 -7.49 -32.95
C LEU A 20 9.20 -7.93 -31.53
N LEU A 21 9.43 -9.21 -31.16
CA LEU A 21 9.23 -9.72 -29.82
C LEU A 21 10.12 -9.01 -28.79
N VAL A 22 11.38 -8.72 -29.13
CA VAL A 22 12.28 -7.96 -28.27
C VAL A 22 11.79 -6.53 -28.08
N ILE A 23 11.36 -5.85 -29.16
CA ILE A 23 10.83 -4.48 -29.05
C ILE A 23 9.58 -4.45 -28.19
N LEU A 24 8.62 -5.35 -28.43
CA LEU A 24 7.40 -5.43 -27.64
C LEU A 24 7.71 -5.72 -26.17
N GLY A 25 8.61 -6.67 -25.88
CA GLY A 25 9.01 -6.99 -24.52
C GLY A 25 9.70 -5.84 -23.78
N LEU A 26 10.53 -5.04 -24.47
CA LEU A 26 11.15 -3.85 -23.89
C LEU A 26 10.13 -2.73 -23.62
N VAL A 27 9.13 -2.56 -24.49
CA VAL A 27 8.03 -1.62 -24.26
C VAL A 27 7.19 -2.10 -23.07
N SER A 28 6.84 -3.38 -23.02
CA SER A 28 6.10 -3.95 -21.87
C SER A 28 6.87 -3.80 -20.56
N LEU A 29 8.20 -3.94 -20.56
CA LEU A 29 9.01 -3.73 -19.36
C LEU A 29 8.83 -2.32 -18.78
N SER A 30 8.65 -1.30 -19.63
CA SER A 30 8.42 0.08 -19.17
C SER A 30 7.03 0.28 -18.55
N ASN A 31 6.06 -0.56 -18.89
CA ASN A 31 4.68 -0.49 -18.39
C ASN A 31 4.45 -1.36 -17.15
N LEU A 32 5.24 -2.42 -16.99
CA LEU A 32 5.09 -3.34 -15.87
C LEU A 32 5.35 -2.65 -14.53
N ALA A 33 4.43 -2.82 -13.58
CA ALA A 33 4.63 -2.37 -12.22
C ALA A 33 5.72 -3.19 -11.54
N VAL A 34 6.64 -2.49 -10.85
CA VAL A 34 7.71 -3.13 -10.07
C VAL A 34 7.33 -3.11 -8.60
N ARG A 35 7.31 -4.29 -7.97
CA ARG A 35 6.87 -4.50 -6.58
C ARG A 35 7.78 -5.49 -5.88
N GLU A 36 7.63 -5.63 -4.58
CA GLU A 36 8.31 -6.66 -3.80
C GLU A 36 7.70 -8.04 -4.05
N TYR A 37 6.37 -8.14 -3.89
CA TYR A 37 5.58 -9.36 -4.05
C TYR A 37 4.45 -9.18 -5.07
N PRO A 38 3.92 -10.26 -5.65
CA PRO A 38 2.73 -10.21 -6.46
C PRO A 38 1.50 -9.78 -5.64
N ASP A 39 0.44 -9.36 -6.32
CA ASP A 39 -0.85 -9.03 -5.69
C ASP A 39 -1.63 -10.32 -5.37
N ILE A 40 -1.27 -10.92 -4.23
CA ILE A 40 -1.83 -12.20 -3.77
C ILE A 40 -2.69 -12.06 -2.51
N ASP A 41 -2.90 -10.82 -2.03
CA ASP A 41 -3.60 -10.61 -0.78
C ASP A 41 -5.11 -10.84 -0.92
N ALA A 42 -5.65 -11.45 0.13
CA ALA A 42 -7.09 -11.60 0.27
C ALA A 42 -7.73 -10.22 0.49
N PRO A 43 -8.96 -10.01 -0.03
CA PRO A 43 -9.69 -8.79 0.26
C PRO A 43 -9.94 -8.64 1.76
N VAL A 44 -9.58 -7.50 2.33
CA VAL A 44 -9.75 -7.21 3.75
C VAL A 44 -10.56 -5.93 3.93
N VAL A 45 -11.52 -5.97 4.84
CA VAL A 45 -12.29 -4.78 5.24
C VAL A 45 -12.11 -4.56 6.73
N SER A 46 -11.78 -3.33 7.12
CA SER A 46 -11.70 -2.91 8.51
C SER A 46 -12.92 -2.10 8.91
N ILE A 47 -13.39 -2.33 10.15
CA ILE A 47 -14.47 -1.58 10.79
C ILE A 47 -13.93 -1.06 12.11
N ASN A 48 -13.83 0.25 12.24
CA ASN A 48 -13.30 0.90 13.43
C ASN A 48 -14.39 1.73 14.08
N THR A 49 -14.56 1.60 15.39
CA THR A 49 -15.55 2.36 16.14
C THR A 49 -14.94 2.88 17.42
N SER A 50 -15.12 4.17 17.70
CA SER A 50 -14.68 4.79 18.95
C SER A 50 -15.86 4.96 19.91
N TYR A 51 -15.63 4.61 21.17
CA TYR A 51 -16.60 4.83 22.25
C TYR A 51 -15.87 5.44 23.44
N ARG A 52 -15.78 6.75 23.46
CA ARG A 52 -14.99 7.51 24.43
C ARG A 52 -15.47 7.27 25.87
N GLY A 53 -14.53 7.04 26.77
CA GLY A 53 -14.78 6.77 28.18
C GLY A 53 -15.23 5.34 28.52
N ALA A 54 -15.45 4.48 27.52
CA ALA A 54 -15.85 3.10 27.74
C ALA A 54 -14.63 2.19 27.97
N GLY A 55 -14.69 1.32 28.96
CA GLY A 55 -13.70 0.27 29.15
C GLY A 55 -13.83 -0.84 28.10
N ALA A 56 -12.76 -1.61 27.88
CA ALA A 56 -12.67 -2.66 26.86
C ALA A 56 -13.84 -3.66 26.89
N ASN A 57 -14.29 -4.08 28.07
CA ASN A 57 -15.43 -5.00 28.22
C ASN A 57 -16.75 -4.40 27.73
N ILE A 58 -16.96 -3.09 27.96
CA ILE A 58 -18.16 -2.37 27.49
C ILE A 58 -18.10 -2.22 25.98
N VAL A 59 -16.94 -1.87 25.44
CA VAL A 59 -16.70 -1.79 23.99
C VAL A 59 -16.99 -3.13 23.34
N GLU A 60 -16.51 -4.23 23.92
CA GLU A 60 -16.76 -5.58 23.42
C GLU A 60 -18.26 -5.91 23.38
N GLU A 61 -18.97 -5.75 24.51
CA GLU A 61 -20.38 -6.12 24.64
C GLU A 61 -21.31 -5.22 23.81
N LYS A 62 -21.06 -3.90 23.81
CA LYS A 62 -21.97 -2.90 23.21
C LYS A 62 -21.66 -2.54 21.77
N ILE A 63 -20.47 -2.87 21.27
CA ILE A 63 -20.06 -2.52 19.90
C ILE A 63 -19.59 -3.76 19.15
N THR A 64 -18.49 -4.39 19.61
CA THR A 64 -17.81 -5.42 18.85
C THR A 64 -18.72 -6.61 18.56
N GLN A 65 -19.35 -7.19 19.58
CA GLN A 65 -20.24 -8.34 19.41
C GLN A 65 -21.47 -8.03 18.55
N LEU A 66 -22.07 -6.83 18.72
CA LEU A 66 -23.21 -6.41 17.89
C LEU A 66 -22.87 -6.34 16.42
N VAL A 67 -21.67 -5.80 16.09
CA VAL A 67 -21.21 -5.71 14.71
C VAL A 67 -20.85 -7.10 14.18
N GLU A 68 -20.10 -7.90 14.93
CA GLU A 68 -19.72 -9.28 14.54
C GLU A 68 -20.94 -10.15 14.21
N ASP A 69 -21.96 -10.14 15.07
CA ASP A 69 -23.18 -10.93 14.87
C ASP A 69 -23.89 -10.57 13.56
N ARG A 70 -23.83 -9.30 13.17
CA ARG A 70 -24.48 -8.84 11.93
C ARG A 70 -23.70 -9.17 10.67
N ILE A 71 -22.38 -9.17 10.74
CA ILE A 71 -21.52 -9.45 9.58
C ILE A 71 -21.19 -10.93 9.41
N ALA A 72 -21.27 -11.75 10.47
CA ALA A 72 -20.89 -13.16 10.44
C ALA A 72 -21.62 -14.00 9.36
N GLY A 73 -22.80 -13.57 8.91
CA GLY A 73 -23.57 -14.25 7.87
C GLY A 73 -23.32 -13.76 6.44
N LEU A 74 -22.29 -12.98 6.18
CA LEU A 74 -21.93 -12.55 4.83
C LEU A 74 -21.20 -13.66 4.06
N GLU A 75 -21.51 -13.77 2.78
CA GLU A 75 -20.87 -14.75 1.89
C GLU A 75 -19.41 -14.41 1.61
N GLY A 76 -18.57 -15.43 1.60
CA GLY A 76 -17.15 -15.31 1.25
C GLY A 76 -16.27 -14.82 2.39
N ILE A 77 -16.74 -14.72 3.62
CA ILE A 77 -15.88 -14.48 4.77
C ILE A 77 -15.02 -15.72 5.02
N ASP A 78 -13.71 -15.50 5.07
CA ASP A 78 -12.72 -16.51 5.49
C ASP A 78 -12.46 -16.41 7.00
N LYS A 79 -12.26 -15.15 7.49
CA LYS A 79 -11.93 -14.91 8.89
C LYS A 79 -12.39 -13.55 9.39
N ILE A 80 -12.84 -13.51 10.63
CA ILE A 80 -13.10 -12.27 11.37
C ILE A 80 -12.12 -12.23 12.55
N ARG A 81 -11.44 -11.10 12.71
CA ARG A 81 -10.60 -10.79 13.87
C ARG A 81 -11.05 -9.49 14.48
N SER A 82 -11.23 -9.48 15.78
CA SER A 82 -11.64 -8.30 16.51
C SER A 82 -10.71 -8.02 17.68
N SER A 83 -10.56 -6.76 17.99
CA SER A 83 -9.80 -6.27 19.14
C SER A 83 -10.58 -5.18 19.84
N SER A 84 -11.06 -5.46 21.04
CA SER A 84 -11.72 -4.49 21.90
C SER A 84 -10.73 -3.95 22.92
N ARG A 85 -10.54 -2.64 22.91
CA ARG A 85 -9.67 -1.91 23.83
C ARG A 85 -10.47 -0.82 24.53
N ASP A 86 -9.88 -0.18 25.53
CA ASP A 86 -10.50 1.01 26.12
C ASP A 86 -10.77 2.03 25.01
N GLU A 87 -12.02 2.46 24.94
CA GLU A 87 -12.55 3.46 24.01
C GLU A 87 -12.56 3.07 22.52
N ARG A 88 -12.17 1.84 22.14
CA ARG A 88 -12.03 1.47 20.72
C ARG A 88 -12.34 0.01 20.42
N SER A 89 -13.09 -0.19 19.34
CA SER A 89 -13.32 -1.47 18.68
C SER A 89 -12.66 -1.46 17.30
N ASP A 90 -11.81 -2.43 17.01
CA ASP A 90 -11.18 -2.67 15.71
C ASP A 90 -11.60 -4.06 15.23
N ILE A 91 -12.34 -4.15 14.13
CA ILE A 91 -12.79 -5.41 13.53
C ILE A 91 -12.20 -5.52 12.13
N THR A 92 -11.54 -6.63 11.83
CA THR A 92 -10.94 -6.92 10.52
C THR A 92 -11.62 -8.15 9.94
N VAL A 93 -12.18 -8.02 8.75
CA VAL A 93 -12.87 -9.08 8.02
C VAL A 93 -12.04 -9.46 6.80
N GLU A 94 -11.51 -10.66 6.80
CA GLU A 94 -10.78 -11.26 5.68
C GLU A 94 -11.76 -12.06 4.83
N PHE A 95 -11.77 -11.84 3.52
CA PHE A 95 -12.63 -12.55 2.57
C PHE A 95 -11.81 -13.55 1.75
N THR A 96 -12.51 -14.51 1.14
CA THR A 96 -11.89 -15.42 0.17
C THR A 96 -11.33 -14.64 -1.02
N ALA A 97 -10.24 -15.13 -1.59
CA ALA A 97 -9.48 -14.41 -2.62
C ALA A 97 -10.26 -14.13 -3.92
N ASP A 98 -11.33 -14.87 -4.18
CA ASP A 98 -12.23 -14.70 -5.34
C ASP A 98 -13.31 -13.64 -5.13
N ARG A 99 -13.48 -13.15 -3.89
CA ARG A 99 -14.47 -12.11 -3.55
C ARG A 99 -14.01 -10.74 -3.99
N ASP A 100 -14.88 -10.01 -4.66
CA ASP A 100 -14.65 -8.60 -4.97
C ASP A 100 -14.71 -7.73 -3.71
N VAL A 101 -13.63 -6.95 -3.45
CA VAL A 101 -13.50 -6.15 -2.22
C VAL A 101 -14.50 -5.00 -2.17
N ASP A 102 -14.89 -4.45 -3.30
CA ASP A 102 -15.86 -3.34 -3.35
C ASP A 102 -17.26 -3.84 -3.02
N ALA A 103 -17.65 -4.99 -3.57
CA ALA A 103 -18.89 -5.66 -3.22
C ALA A 103 -18.91 -6.04 -1.75
N ALA A 104 -17.84 -6.65 -1.23
CA ALA A 104 -17.71 -7.02 0.19
C ALA A 104 -17.84 -5.81 1.12
N THR A 105 -17.18 -4.68 0.78
CA THR A 105 -17.25 -3.45 1.56
C THR A 105 -18.66 -2.86 1.59
N ASN A 106 -19.36 -2.89 0.45
CA ASN A 106 -20.74 -2.42 0.36
C ASN A 106 -21.70 -3.30 1.17
N ASP A 107 -21.52 -4.63 1.11
CA ASP A 107 -22.31 -5.57 1.91
C ASP A 107 -22.09 -5.36 3.42
N ILE A 108 -20.85 -5.16 3.86
CA ILE A 108 -20.53 -4.81 5.26
C ILE A 108 -21.21 -3.50 5.63
N ARG A 109 -21.08 -2.47 4.79
CA ARG A 109 -21.69 -1.15 5.07
C ARG A 109 -23.21 -1.24 5.22
N ASP A 110 -23.87 -2.00 4.37
CA ASP A 110 -25.32 -2.24 4.45
C ASP A 110 -25.70 -2.99 5.73
N ARG A 111 -24.90 -3.96 6.16
CA ARG A 111 -25.16 -4.70 7.41
C ARG A 111 -24.90 -3.85 8.65
N VAL A 112 -23.80 -3.11 8.69
CA VAL A 112 -23.40 -2.28 9.81
C VAL A 112 -24.34 -1.07 9.96
N SER A 113 -24.82 -0.48 8.86
CA SER A 113 -25.80 0.62 8.93
C SER A 113 -27.09 0.24 9.65
N ARG A 114 -27.50 -1.02 9.59
CA ARG A 114 -28.69 -1.52 10.30
C ARG A 114 -28.49 -1.70 11.81
N VAL A 115 -27.25 -1.67 12.26
CA VAL A 115 -26.89 -1.75 13.68
C VAL A 115 -26.64 -0.37 14.27
N ALA A 116 -26.51 0.64 13.43
CA ALA A 116 -26.16 1.99 13.87
C ALA A 116 -27.12 2.54 14.94
N ASP A 117 -28.42 2.20 14.83
CA ASP A 117 -29.44 2.60 15.79
C ASP A 117 -29.41 1.80 17.11
N ASP A 118 -28.74 0.62 17.09
CA ASP A 118 -28.59 -0.24 18.27
C ASP A 118 -27.31 0.10 19.06
N LEU A 119 -26.41 0.89 18.48
CA LEU A 119 -25.17 1.33 19.14
C LEU A 119 -25.46 2.40 20.19
N PRO A 120 -24.62 2.50 21.24
CA PRO A 120 -24.72 3.59 22.19
C PRO A 120 -24.68 4.97 21.50
N PRO A 121 -25.54 5.92 21.84
CA PRO A 121 -25.58 7.25 21.20
C PRO A 121 -24.29 8.05 21.37
N GLU A 122 -23.47 7.72 22.37
CA GLU A 122 -22.17 8.33 22.63
C GLU A 122 -21.04 7.69 21.82
N ALA A 123 -21.28 6.56 21.14
CA ALA A 123 -20.31 5.94 20.25
C ALA A 123 -20.25 6.68 18.91
N ASP A 124 -19.04 6.87 18.39
CA ASP A 124 -18.88 7.40 17.04
C ASP A 124 -19.43 6.38 16.01
N PRO A 125 -19.97 6.83 14.88
CA PRO A 125 -20.39 5.94 13.80
C PRO A 125 -19.23 5.03 13.35
N PRO A 126 -19.50 3.73 13.03
CA PRO A 126 -18.48 2.82 12.53
C PRO A 126 -17.86 3.33 11.23
N ASP A 127 -16.53 3.47 11.22
CA ASP A 127 -15.73 3.77 10.03
C ASP A 127 -15.37 2.48 9.32
N ILE A 128 -15.85 2.34 8.08
CA ILE A 128 -15.68 1.13 7.26
C ILE A 128 -14.78 1.46 6.09
N ALA A 129 -13.60 0.88 6.10
CA ALA A 129 -12.58 1.07 5.09
C ALA A 129 -12.11 -0.25 4.50
N LYS A 130 -11.81 -0.24 3.20
CA LYS A 130 -11.03 -1.32 2.59
C LYS A 130 -9.62 -1.26 3.16
N THR A 131 -9.11 -2.41 3.56
CA THR A 131 -7.69 -2.55 3.89
C THR A 131 -7.03 -3.20 2.69
N GLU A 132 -6.37 -2.42 1.88
CA GLU A 132 -5.55 -2.94 0.80
C GLU A 132 -4.22 -3.42 1.40
N ALA A 133 -3.63 -4.47 0.83
CA ALA A 133 -2.31 -4.95 1.23
C ALA A 133 -1.24 -3.87 1.13
N ASP A 134 -1.39 -3.00 0.13
CA ASP A 134 -0.56 -1.83 -0.09
C ASP A 134 -0.89 -0.65 0.88
N ALA A 135 -1.80 -0.85 1.85
CA ALA A 135 -2.13 0.17 2.85
C ALA A 135 -1.01 0.40 3.89
N GLU A 136 0.01 -0.45 3.91
CA GLU A 136 1.21 -0.19 4.68
C GLU A 136 2.08 0.88 4.02
N PRO A 137 2.64 1.80 4.81
CA PRO A 137 3.57 2.79 4.27
C PRO A 137 4.78 2.13 3.60
N ILE A 138 5.05 2.55 2.36
CA ILE A 138 6.26 2.14 1.63
C ILE A 138 7.51 2.86 2.12
N MET A 139 7.31 4.02 2.75
CA MET A 139 8.36 4.88 3.27
C MET A 139 7.92 5.55 4.56
N TRP A 140 8.82 5.66 5.52
CA TRP A 140 8.63 6.45 6.73
C TRP A 140 9.68 7.56 6.76
N LEU A 141 9.19 8.80 6.83
CA LEU A 141 10.00 9.98 7.02
C LEU A 141 9.86 10.45 8.47
N ASN A 142 10.94 10.88 9.10
CA ASN A 142 10.91 11.45 10.43
C ASN A 142 11.10 12.96 10.36
N LEU A 143 10.18 13.69 10.96
CA LEU A 143 10.31 15.12 11.20
C LEU A 143 10.68 15.32 12.67
N THR A 144 11.89 15.78 12.93
CA THR A 144 12.42 15.99 14.27
C THR A 144 12.88 17.45 14.48
N SER A 145 12.92 17.87 15.72
CA SER A 145 13.51 19.17 16.09
C SER A 145 14.05 19.12 17.52
N SER A 146 15.17 19.80 17.71
CA SER A 146 15.71 20.05 19.06
C SER A 146 15.11 21.29 19.76
N ARG A 147 14.36 22.12 19.01
CA ARG A 147 13.81 23.40 19.48
C ARG A 147 12.30 23.41 19.58
N LEU A 148 11.62 22.68 18.69
CA LEU A 148 10.17 22.68 18.56
C LEU A 148 9.57 21.47 19.26
N SER A 149 8.40 21.66 19.84
CA SER A 149 7.62 20.60 20.47
C SER A 149 6.96 19.69 19.44
N SER A 150 6.57 18.48 19.87
CA SER A 150 5.80 17.55 19.02
C SER A 150 4.46 18.15 18.52
N LEU A 151 3.88 19.09 19.25
CA LEU A 151 2.67 19.83 18.86
C LEU A 151 2.95 20.69 17.63
N GLU A 152 4.00 21.52 17.70
CA GLU A 152 4.41 22.40 16.60
C GLU A 152 4.86 21.60 15.38
N LEU A 153 5.56 20.47 15.58
CA LEU A 153 5.95 19.57 14.51
C LEU A 153 4.74 18.92 13.83
N THR A 154 3.73 18.50 14.61
CA THR A 154 2.49 17.93 14.07
C THR A 154 1.75 18.96 13.24
N ASP A 155 1.58 20.18 13.76
CA ASP A 155 0.89 21.27 13.07
C ASP A 155 1.59 21.65 11.74
N TYR A 156 2.92 21.73 11.75
CA TYR A 156 3.68 21.99 10.54
C TYR A 156 3.56 20.83 9.53
N ALA A 157 3.64 19.58 10.02
CA ALA A 157 3.50 18.41 9.18
C ALA A 157 2.13 18.36 8.50
N GLU A 158 1.04 18.61 9.25
CA GLU A 158 -0.32 18.59 8.71
C GLU A 158 -0.58 19.70 7.70
N ARG A 159 -0.14 20.92 7.99
CA ARG A 159 -0.43 22.09 7.13
C ARG A 159 0.47 22.21 5.92
N VAL A 160 1.68 21.64 5.95
CA VAL A 160 2.68 21.88 4.90
C VAL A 160 3.15 20.59 4.27
N LEU A 161 3.62 19.61 5.07
CA LEU A 161 4.32 18.45 4.52
C LEU A 161 3.37 17.41 3.93
N VAL A 162 2.24 17.14 4.61
CA VAL A 162 1.28 16.11 4.19
C VAL A 162 0.76 16.40 2.80
N ASP A 163 0.31 17.62 2.53
CA ASP A 163 -0.27 17.99 1.23
C ASP A 163 0.78 17.92 0.11
N GLN A 164 2.01 18.35 0.38
CA GLN A 164 3.07 18.35 -0.62
C GLN A 164 3.57 16.93 -0.92
N LEU A 165 3.66 16.06 0.07
CA LEU A 165 4.02 14.66 -0.12
C LEU A 165 2.88 13.89 -0.80
N ALA A 166 1.62 14.14 -0.43
CA ALA A 166 0.45 13.52 -1.03
C ALA A 166 0.25 13.93 -2.51
N ALA A 167 0.73 15.11 -2.91
CA ALA A 167 0.72 15.54 -4.30
C ALA A 167 1.73 14.80 -5.20
N SER A 168 2.62 13.97 -4.63
CA SER A 168 3.56 13.17 -5.42
C SER A 168 2.81 12.07 -6.20
N PRO A 169 3.13 11.85 -7.48
CA PRO A 169 2.45 10.87 -8.30
C PRO A 169 2.49 9.45 -7.69
N GLY A 170 1.34 8.81 -7.59
CA GLY A 170 1.21 7.46 -7.04
C GLY A 170 1.13 7.38 -5.51
N VAL A 171 1.14 8.49 -4.79
CA VAL A 171 0.85 8.55 -3.36
C VAL A 171 -0.67 8.58 -3.16
N ALA A 172 -1.20 7.69 -2.33
CA ALA A 172 -2.61 7.65 -1.95
C ALA A 172 -2.90 8.56 -0.77
N MET A 173 -2.05 8.50 0.25
CA MET A 173 -2.19 9.28 1.48
C MET A 173 -0.86 9.33 2.25
N VAL A 174 -0.76 10.29 3.16
CA VAL A 174 0.34 10.36 4.13
C VAL A 174 -0.24 10.24 5.54
N ARG A 175 0.23 9.26 6.30
CA ARG A 175 -0.18 9.03 7.70
C ARG A 175 0.83 9.67 8.64
N ILE A 176 0.33 10.34 9.68
CA ILE A 176 1.21 10.89 10.71
C ILE A 176 1.23 9.95 11.90
N GLY A 177 2.40 9.37 12.17
CA GLY A 177 2.66 8.58 13.37
C GLY A 177 3.16 9.46 14.51
N GLY A 178 2.63 9.26 15.71
CA GLY A 178 3.00 10.06 16.87
C GLY A 178 2.43 11.48 16.85
N ALA A 179 1.41 11.76 16.04
CA ALA A 179 0.75 13.05 15.97
C ALA A 179 0.24 13.51 17.34
N ARG A 180 0.46 14.76 17.65
CA ARG A 180 -0.05 15.45 18.84
C ARG A 180 -0.70 16.76 18.39
N ARG A 181 -2.01 16.72 18.18
CA ARG A 181 -2.77 17.90 17.75
C ARG A 181 -3.05 18.81 18.92
N TYR A 182 -3.12 20.11 18.65
CA TYR A 182 -3.52 21.07 19.66
C TYR A 182 -4.95 20.81 20.11
N ALA A 183 -5.16 20.79 21.43
CA ALA A 183 -6.46 20.75 22.07
C ALA A 183 -6.48 21.61 23.32
N VAL A 184 -7.62 22.22 23.61
CA VAL A 184 -7.83 22.87 24.90
C VAL A 184 -8.13 21.78 25.94
N ARG A 185 -7.25 21.66 26.92
CA ARG A 185 -7.37 20.68 28.02
C ARG A 185 -8.00 21.32 29.23
N VAL A 186 -9.07 20.71 29.72
CA VAL A 186 -9.78 21.16 30.93
C VAL A 186 -9.57 20.14 32.03
N TRP A 187 -8.75 20.49 33.03
CA TRP A 187 -8.47 19.67 34.19
C TRP A 187 -9.39 20.07 35.35
N ILE A 188 -10.39 19.26 35.60
CA ILE A 188 -11.47 19.58 36.54
C ILE A 188 -11.01 19.36 37.98
N ASP A 189 -11.13 20.40 38.82
CA ASP A 189 -10.99 20.28 40.27
C ASP A 189 -12.32 19.79 40.87
N ARG A 190 -12.32 18.52 41.27
CA ARG A 190 -13.53 17.87 41.83
C ARG A 190 -14.01 18.51 43.15
N GLN A 191 -13.13 19.07 43.97
CA GLN A 191 -13.50 19.72 45.22
C GLN A 191 -14.13 21.09 44.94
N ALA A 192 -13.53 21.87 44.07
CA ALA A 192 -14.05 23.15 43.64
C ALA A 192 -15.44 23.03 42.96
N LEU A 193 -15.62 21.97 42.16
CA LEU A 193 -16.87 21.65 41.47
C LEU A 193 -17.96 21.26 42.48
N ALA A 194 -17.67 20.33 43.41
CA ALA A 194 -18.58 19.88 44.45
C ALA A 194 -18.97 21.01 45.40
N ALA A 195 -18.03 21.89 45.77
CA ALA A 195 -18.33 23.06 46.64
C ALA A 195 -19.34 24.03 46.02
N ARG A 196 -19.52 23.99 44.68
CA ARG A 196 -20.48 24.81 43.96
C ARG A 196 -21.74 24.05 43.54
N ALA A 197 -21.92 22.80 44.06
CA ALA A 197 -23.02 21.89 43.75
C ALA A 197 -23.17 21.62 42.22
N MET A 198 -22.06 21.57 41.51
CA MET A 198 -22.02 21.31 40.06
C MET A 198 -21.43 19.94 39.76
N THR A 199 -21.75 19.40 38.60
CA THR A 199 -21.30 18.11 38.07
C THR A 199 -20.44 18.29 36.83
N VAL A 200 -19.74 17.23 36.39
CA VAL A 200 -19.00 17.23 35.13
C VAL A 200 -19.95 17.43 33.94
N ALA A 201 -21.18 16.90 34.02
CA ALA A 201 -22.17 17.07 32.97
C ALA A 201 -22.53 18.55 32.74
N ASP A 202 -22.59 19.38 33.82
CA ASP A 202 -22.86 20.82 33.68
C ASP A 202 -21.77 21.53 32.86
N ILE A 203 -20.50 21.11 33.01
CA ILE A 203 -19.38 21.61 32.22
C ILE A 203 -19.52 21.17 30.76
N GLU A 204 -19.80 19.89 30.53
CA GLU A 204 -19.96 19.34 29.21
C GLU A 204 -21.10 20.00 28.43
N ASP A 205 -22.26 20.15 29.08
CA ASP A 205 -23.42 20.83 28.51
C ASP A 205 -23.16 22.31 28.20
N ALA A 206 -22.41 23.00 29.05
CA ALA A 206 -22.03 24.39 28.81
C ALA A 206 -21.07 24.49 27.60
N LEU A 207 -20.05 23.62 27.53
CA LEU A 207 -19.12 23.57 26.39
C LEU A 207 -19.86 23.25 25.09
N ARG A 208 -20.80 22.29 25.08
CA ARG A 208 -21.57 21.93 23.89
C ARG A 208 -22.49 23.06 23.43
N ARG A 209 -23.03 23.85 24.32
CA ARG A 209 -23.93 24.96 23.98
C ARG A 209 -23.21 26.20 23.48
N GLU A 210 -22.07 26.53 24.08
CA GLU A 210 -21.40 27.79 23.85
C GLU A 210 -20.27 27.66 22.79
N ASN A 211 -19.67 26.46 22.62
CA ASN A 211 -18.64 26.22 21.61
C ASN A 211 -19.29 25.75 20.29
N VAL A 212 -20.17 26.60 19.73
CA VAL A 212 -20.87 26.33 18.47
C VAL A 212 -20.73 27.53 17.53
N GLU A 213 -20.20 27.28 16.35
CA GLU A 213 -20.25 28.26 15.26
C GLU A 213 -21.62 28.18 14.56
N LEU A 214 -22.46 29.17 14.79
CA LEU A 214 -23.76 29.27 14.13
C LEU A 214 -23.62 30.11 12.85
N PRO A 215 -24.02 29.61 11.67
CA PRO A 215 -24.06 30.43 10.47
C PRO A 215 -25.10 31.55 10.64
N ALA A 216 -24.67 32.79 10.58
CA ALA A 216 -25.57 33.97 10.75
C ALA A 216 -26.34 34.32 9.48
N GLY A 217 -26.16 33.58 8.38
CA GLY A 217 -26.80 33.84 7.10
C GLY A 217 -26.07 34.91 6.28
N ARG A 218 -26.82 35.57 5.41
CA ARG A 218 -26.30 36.61 4.51
C ARG A 218 -27.31 37.75 4.37
N LEU A 219 -26.79 38.94 4.13
CA LEU A 219 -27.57 40.11 3.75
C LEU A 219 -27.49 40.24 2.23
N GLU A 220 -28.61 40.06 1.56
CA GLU A 220 -28.72 40.23 0.13
C GLU A 220 -29.37 41.60 -0.20
N SER A 221 -28.77 42.32 -1.14
CA SER A 221 -29.36 43.47 -1.81
C SER A 221 -29.30 43.26 -3.32
N VAL A 222 -29.99 44.10 -4.09
CA VAL A 222 -30.04 43.98 -5.56
C VAL A 222 -28.63 44.07 -6.20
N GLU A 223 -27.66 44.68 -5.52
CA GLU A 223 -26.32 44.91 -6.06
C GLU A 223 -25.18 44.21 -5.28
N ARG A 224 -25.43 43.80 -4.05
CA ARG A 224 -24.37 43.25 -3.18
C ARG A 224 -24.91 42.19 -2.22
N GLU A 225 -24.10 41.17 -1.99
CA GLU A 225 -24.33 40.12 -0.97
C GLU A 225 -23.20 40.21 0.05
N PHE A 226 -23.56 40.15 1.35
CA PHE A 226 -22.63 40.09 2.48
C PHE A 226 -22.91 38.85 3.30
N ALA A 227 -21.93 37.97 3.38
CA ALA A 227 -21.96 36.85 4.32
C ALA A 227 -21.75 37.39 5.75
N LEU A 228 -22.70 37.12 6.65
CA LEU A 228 -22.57 37.45 8.05
C LEU A 228 -21.82 36.29 8.74
N ARG A 229 -20.74 36.65 9.43
CA ARG A 229 -20.07 35.72 10.36
C ARG A 229 -20.35 36.20 11.77
N THR A 230 -20.85 35.28 12.61
CA THR A 230 -20.89 35.48 14.06
C THR A 230 -19.61 34.88 14.63
N ASP A 231 -18.84 35.67 15.32
CA ASP A 231 -17.68 35.26 16.09
C ASP A 231 -18.16 34.81 17.47
N THR A 232 -18.77 33.61 17.53
CA THR A 232 -19.31 32.99 18.75
C THR A 232 -18.44 31.83 19.25
N GLY A 233 -17.39 31.48 18.51
CA GLY A 233 -16.50 30.38 18.87
C GLY A 233 -15.56 30.75 20.02
N LEU A 234 -15.27 29.77 20.87
CA LEU A 234 -14.21 29.89 21.88
C LEU A 234 -12.88 29.61 21.18
N ASN A 235 -12.09 30.65 20.92
CA ASN A 235 -10.86 30.54 20.10
C ASN A 235 -9.58 30.51 20.95
N GLU A 236 -9.60 31.19 22.09
CA GLU A 236 -8.44 31.30 22.98
C GLU A 236 -8.68 30.61 24.32
N VAL A 237 -7.61 30.20 24.99
CA VAL A 237 -7.70 29.56 26.32
C VAL A 237 -8.45 30.44 27.31
N GLU A 238 -8.32 31.76 27.18
CA GLU A 238 -8.97 32.74 28.05
C GLU A 238 -10.49 32.76 27.86
N ASP A 239 -11.00 32.54 26.64
CA ASP A 239 -12.43 32.44 26.36
C ASP A 239 -13.03 31.24 27.09
N PHE A 240 -12.33 30.10 27.04
CA PHE A 240 -12.75 28.90 27.80
C PHE A 240 -12.70 29.13 29.30
N ARG A 241 -11.70 29.83 29.84
CA ARG A 241 -11.64 30.15 31.27
C ARG A 241 -12.80 31.04 31.70
N ALA A 242 -13.18 32.00 30.84
CA ALA A 242 -14.25 32.94 31.09
C ALA A 242 -15.64 32.34 30.90
N LEU A 243 -15.77 31.16 30.27
CA LEU A 243 -17.02 30.50 29.98
C LEU A 243 -17.86 30.29 31.25
N VAL A 244 -19.10 30.77 31.23
CA VAL A 244 -20.07 30.58 32.33
C VAL A 244 -20.68 29.19 32.20
N ILE A 245 -20.39 28.32 33.16
CA ILE A 245 -20.89 26.94 33.22
C ILE A 245 -22.21 26.80 34.00
N GLY A 246 -22.53 27.75 34.85
CA GLY A 246 -23.77 27.73 35.61
C GLY A 246 -23.88 28.87 36.61
N ARG A 247 -24.89 28.77 37.52
CA ARG A 247 -25.07 29.70 38.62
C ARG A 247 -25.00 28.94 39.94
N GLY A 248 -24.20 29.44 40.86
CA GLY A 248 -24.15 28.95 42.23
C GLY A 248 -25.44 29.27 43.00
N ALA A 249 -25.55 28.69 44.20
CA ALA A 249 -26.72 28.85 45.07
C ALA A 249 -27.06 30.31 45.42
N ASP A 250 -26.04 31.19 45.45
CA ASP A 250 -26.15 32.60 45.73
C ASP A 250 -26.40 33.48 44.48
N GLY A 251 -26.71 32.89 43.33
CA GLY A 251 -26.88 33.57 42.04
C GLY A 251 -25.58 34.02 41.37
N TYR A 252 -24.45 33.72 41.97
CA TYR A 252 -23.13 33.99 41.41
C TYR A 252 -22.87 33.16 40.14
N LEU A 253 -22.31 33.79 39.10
CA LEU A 253 -21.94 33.11 37.84
C LEU A 253 -20.65 32.32 38.04
N VAL A 254 -20.76 31.02 37.96
CA VAL A 254 -19.59 30.13 38.03
C VAL A 254 -18.96 30.01 36.64
N ARG A 255 -17.67 30.33 36.54
CA ARG A 255 -16.91 30.21 35.33
C ARG A 255 -16.08 28.91 35.30
N LEU A 256 -15.75 28.43 34.13
CA LEU A 256 -14.96 27.22 33.96
C LEU A 256 -13.60 27.35 34.69
N GLY A 257 -12.96 28.50 34.64
CA GLY A 257 -11.70 28.76 35.35
C GLY A 257 -11.80 28.74 36.88
N ASP A 258 -13.02 28.81 37.46
CA ASP A 258 -13.24 28.72 38.91
C ASP A 258 -13.21 27.25 39.41
N VAL A 259 -13.40 26.27 38.54
CA VAL A 259 -13.55 24.84 38.86
C VAL A 259 -12.62 23.95 38.05
N ALA A 260 -11.85 24.51 37.13
CA ALA A 260 -10.91 23.75 36.30
C ALA A 260 -9.69 24.58 35.90
N GLU A 261 -8.56 23.91 35.75
CA GLU A 261 -7.40 24.46 35.07
C GLU A 261 -7.54 24.26 33.56
N VAL A 262 -7.56 25.35 32.80
CA VAL A 262 -7.67 25.33 31.35
C VAL A 262 -6.34 25.72 30.74
N ARG A 263 -5.80 24.84 29.89
CA ARG A 263 -4.53 25.07 29.17
C ARG A 263 -4.55 24.49 27.78
N LEU A 264 -3.74 25.01 26.88
CA LEU A 264 -3.45 24.42 25.59
C LEU A 264 -2.51 23.22 25.78
N GLY A 265 -2.84 22.10 25.17
CA GLY A 265 -2.07 20.87 25.26
C GLY A 265 -2.29 19.97 24.06
N ALA A 266 -1.93 18.69 24.18
CA ALA A 266 -2.17 17.70 23.14
C ALA A 266 -3.56 17.06 23.31
N ASP A 267 -4.22 16.73 22.19
CA ASP A 267 -5.42 15.88 22.17
C ASP A 267 -5.15 14.50 22.78
N ASN A 268 -3.98 13.94 22.50
CA ASN A 268 -3.50 12.69 23.06
C ASN A 268 -2.08 12.87 23.64
N GLU A 269 -1.97 12.76 24.96
CA GLU A 269 -0.68 12.84 25.68
C GLU A 269 0.02 11.48 25.85
N ARG A 270 -0.65 10.38 25.46
CA ARG A 270 -0.13 9.01 25.62
C ARG A 270 0.75 8.56 24.45
N THR A 271 0.66 9.26 23.29
CA THR A 271 1.43 8.95 22.10
C THR A 271 2.74 9.73 22.09
N ILE A 272 3.85 9.02 21.87
CA ILE A 272 5.19 9.61 21.75
C ILE A 272 5.88 8.96 20.55
N SER A 273 6.42 9.80 19.64
CA SER A 273 7.33 9.36 18.58
C SER A 273 8.72 9.97 18.83
N ARG A 274 9.76 9.17 18.62
CA ARG A 274 11.15 9.59 18.73
C ARG A 274 11.98 8.97 17.63
N SER A 275 12.90 9.73 17.08
CA SER A 275 13.98 9.26 16.21
C SER A 275 15.31 9.59 16.86
N ASP A 276 16.18 8.60 17.06
CA ASP A 276 17.47 8.73 17.73
C ASP A 276 17.40 9.43 19.11
N GLY A 277 16.31 9.18 19.84
CA GLY A 277 16.07 9.80 21.16
C GLY A 277 15.48 11.22 21.11
N ILE A 278 15.41 11.86 19.94
CA ILE A 278 14.84 13.19 19.74
C ILE A 278 13.33 13.05 19.49
N ALA A 279 12.53 13.90 20.15
CA ALA A 279 11.09 13.94 19.94
C ALA A 279 10.78 14.40 18.51
N GLY A 280 9.80 13.75 17.88
CA GLY A 280 9.42 14.05 16.50
C GLY A 280 8.08 13.46 16.14
N VAL A 281 7.73 13.56 14.88
CA VAL A 281 6.59 12.91 14.24
C VAL A 281 7.07 12.14 13.03
N SER A 282 6.41 11.02 12.73
CA SER A 282 6.75 10.18 11.58
C SER A 282 5.68 10.32 10.51
N LEU A 283 6.09 10.47 9.24
CA LEU A 283 5.21 10.57 8.10
C LEU A 283 5.30 9.28 7.28
N GLY A 284 4.26 8.47 7.32
CA GLY A 284 4.16 7.23 6.57
C GLY A 284 3.50 7.45 5.22
N VAL A 285 4.25 7.28 4.15
CA VAL A 285 3.77 7.44 2.78
C VAL A 285 3.15 6.13 2.31
N VAL A 286 1.85 6.16 2.02
CA VAL A 286 1.07 5.04 1.49
C VAL A 286 0.88 5.24 0.00
N GLN A 287 1.20 4.24 -0.80
CA GLN A 287 1.03 4.28 -2.26
C GLN A 287 -0.41 3.94 -2.69
N VAL A 288 -0.78 4.38 -3.88
CA VAL A 288 -2.00 3.91 -4.55
C VAL A 288 -1.86 2.41 -4.84
N SER A 289 -2.94 1.65 -4.65
CA SER A 289 -2.95 0.22 -4.98
C SER A 289 -2.48 -0.02 -6.41
N LYS A 290 -1.63 -1.04 -6.56
CA LYS A 290 -1.04 -1.43 -7.86
C LYS A 290 -0.07 -0.41 -8.48
N ALA A 291 0.34 0.62 -7.76
CA ALA A 291 1.37 1.55 -8.23
C ALA A 291 2.76 0.89 -8.29
N ASN A 292 3.64 1.49 -9.07
CA ASN A 292 5.06 1.10 -9.10
C ASN A 292 5.80 1.69 -7.89
N THR A 293 6.11 0.84 -6.91
CA THR A 293 6.72 1.26 -5.64
C THR A 293 8.02 2.04 -5.82
N LEU A 294 8.87 1.65 -6.77
CA LEU A 294 10.13 2.35 -7.04
C LEU A 294 9.89 3.76 -7.59
N GLN A 295 8.94 3.93 -8.49
CA GLN A 295 8.61 5.24 -9.06
C GLN A 295 8.00 6.16 -8.01
N VAL A 296 7.10 5.64 -7.17
CA VAL A 296 6.49 6.41 -6.07
C VAL A 296 7.56 6.86 -5.08
N ALA A 297 8.41 5.95 -4.61
CA ALA A 297 9.48 6.26 -3.67
C ALA A 297 10.46 7.30 -4.24
N HIS A 298 10.83 7.17 -5.51
CA HIS A 298 11.68 8.14 -6.19
C HIS A 298 11.04 9.54 -6.28
N GLY A 299 9.74 9.60 -6.63
CA GLY A 299 8.97 10.85 -6.66
C GLY A 299 8.86 11.51 -5.28
N VAL A 300 8.65 10.72 -4.23
CA VAL A 300 8.62 11.19 -2.84
C VAL A 300 9.99 11.72 -2.41
N ASN A 301 11.08 10.98 -2.69
CA ASN A 301 12.44 11.41 -2.37
C ASN A 301 12.80 12.75 -3.05
N GLN A 302 12.43 12.92 -4.32
CA GLN A 302 12.58 14.21 -5.01
C GLN A 302 11.76 15.34 -4.35
N THR A 303 10.59 15.02 -3.84
CA THR A 303 9.76 16.00 -3.12
C THR A 303 10.40 16.35 -1.77
N VAL A 304 10.92 15.37 -1.03
CA VAL A 304 11.66 15.59 0.21
C VAL A 304 12.88 16.48 -0.02
N GLU A 305 13.68 16.22 -1.05
CA GLU A 305 14.84 17.06 -1.39
C GLU A 305 14.45 18.51 -1.69
N ARG A 306 13.30 18.75 -2.30
CA ARG A 306 12.76 20.11 -2.54
C ARG A 306 12.24 20.79 -1.28
N LEU A 307 11.76 20.01 -0.31
CA LEU A 307 11.20 20.52 0.95
C LEU A 307 12.28 20.91 1.96
N ILE A 308 13.39 20.17 2.03
CA ILE A 308 14.46 20.38 3.00
C ILE A 308 14.95 21.84 3.06
N PRO A 309 15.22 22.54 1.93
CA PRO A 309 15.69 23.92 1.99
C PRO A 309 14.65 24.93 2.53
N GLY A 310 13.37 24.56 2.53
CA GLY A 310 12.25 25.41 3.00
C GLY A 310 11.83 25.12 4.44
N LEU A 311 12.46 24.17 5.12
CA LEU A 311 12.13 23.83 6.50
C LEU A 311 12.49 24.95 7.46
N PRO A 312 11.68 25.22 8.50
CA PRO A 312 12.02 26.13 9.58
C PRO A 312 13.34 25.74 10.27
N GLU A 313 14.03 26.75 10.80
CA GLU A 313 15.33 26.54 11.46
C GLU A 313 15.21 25.57 12.64
N GLY A 314 16.03 24.53 12.61
CA GLY A 314 16.06 23.49 13.64
C GLY A 314 15.12 22.32 13.41
N MET A 315 14.35 22.31 12.30
CA MET A 315 13.66 21.11 11.83
C MET A 315 14.57 20.27 10.93
N VAL A 316 14.47 18.97 11.08
CA VAL A 316 15.17 17.97 10.25
C VAL A 316 14.14 16.98 9.73
N LEU A 317 14.11 16.80 8.42
CA LEU A 317 13.31 15.78 7.75
C LEU A 317 14.25 14.76 7.12
N ASP A 318 14.18 13.53 7.58
CA ASP A 318 15.03 12.43 7.11
C ASP A 318 14.21 11.16 6.85
N THR A 319 14.77 10.26 6.02
CA THR A 319 14.14 8.98 5.71
C THR A 319 14.59 7.94 6.72
N ASN A 320 13.63 7.39 7.48
CA ASN A 320 13.88 6.34 8.47
C ASN A 320 13.79 4.93 7.85
N PHE A 321 12.79 4.74 7.00
CA PHE A 321 12.54 3.47 6.33
C PHE A 321 12.12 3.72 4.90
N ASP A 322 12.72 2.99 3.95
CA ASP A 322 12.40 3.05 2.53
C ASP A 322 12.42 1.64 1.95
N ARG A 323 11.22 1.11 1.67
CA ARG A 323 11.04 -0.24 1.10
C ARG A 323 11.65 -0.32 -0.30
N SER A 324 11.74 0.79 -1.03
CA SER A 324 12.29 0.81 -2.39
C SER A 324 13.75 0.39 -2.45
N VAL A 325 14.53 0.71 -1.43
CA VAL A 325 15.95 0.31 -1.32
C VAL A 325 16.10 -1.21 -1.31
N PHE A 326 15.23 -1.88 -0.56
CA PHE A 326 15.23 -3.36 -0.53
C PHE A 326 14.78 -3.95 -1.86
N ILE A 327 13.74 -3.40 -2.47
CA ILE A 327 13.23 -3.85 -3.77
C ILE A 327 14.31 -3.68 -4.84
N GLU A 328 14.95 -2.53 -4.91
CA GLU A 328 16.01 -2.24 -5.89
C GLU A 328 17.21 -3.19 -5.71
N ALA A 329 17.65 -3.40 -4.46
CA ALA A 329 18.72 -4.34 -4.15
C ALA A 329 18.35 -5.76 -4.57
N SER A 330 17.15 -6.23 -4.26
CA SER A 330 16.66 -7.56 -4.61
C SER A 330 16.58 -7.76 -6.13
N LEU A 331 16.06 -6.78 -6.87
CA LEU A 331 16.00 -6.82 -8.34
C LEU A 331 17.39 -6.86 -8.96
N LYS A 332 18.32 -6.09 -8.43
CA LYS A 332 19.70 -6.08 -8.87
C LYS A 332 20.38 -7.43 -8.64
N GLU A 333 20.20 -8.04 -7.46
CA GLU A 333 20.75 -9.36 -7.16
C GLU A 333 20.19 -10.44 -8.08
N VAL A 334 18.88 -10.46 -8.30
CA VAL A 334 18.28 -11.41 -9.25
C VAL A 334 18.73 -11.14 -10.68
N GLY A 335 18.86 -9.87 -11.09
CA GLY A 335 19.44 -9.51 -12.38
C GLY A 335 20.87 -10.03 -12.56
N ILE A 336 21.70 -9.91 -11.53
CA ILE A 336 23.06 -10.48 -11.53
C ILE A 336 23.00 -12.02 -11.61
N ALA A 337 22.11 -12.66 -10.86
CA ALA A 337 21.92 -14.11 -10.91
C ALA A 337 21.49 -14.60 -12.30
N LEU A 338 20.61 -13.86 -12.98
CA LEU A 338 20.22 -14.10 -14.38
C LEU A 338 21.42 -14.09 -15.31
N VAL A 339 22.27 -13.07 -15.21
CA VAL A 339 23.48 -12.94 -16.05
C VAL A 339 24.47 -14.06 -15.73
N ILE A 340 24.71 -14.37 -14.47
CA ILE A 340 25.61 -15.46 -14.06
C ILE A 340 25.07 -16.80 -14.56
N SER A 341 23.78 -17.08 -14.40
CA SER A 341 23.15 -18.30 -14.91
C SER A 341 23.30 -18.44 -16.42
N LEU A 342 23.05 -17.37 -17.15
CA LEU A 342 23.25 -17.33 -18.61
C LEU A 342 24.69 -17.64 -18.98
N MET A 343 25.68 -17.00 -18.33
CA MET A 343 27.12 -17.20 -18.61
C MET A 343 27.54 -18.63 -18.27
N LEU A 344 27.08 -19.20 -17.16
CA LEU A 344 27.40 -20.59 -16.80
C LEU A 344 26.82 -21.58 -17.81
N VAL A 345 25.56 -21.38 -18.21
CA VAL A 345 24.90 -22.21 -19.21
C VAL A 345 25.67 -22.17 -20.55
N LEU A 346 26.01 -20.97 -21.03
CA LEU A 346 26.78 -20.80 -22.27
C LEU A 346 28.17 -21.41 -22.17
N SER A 347 28.80 -21.33 -20.98
CA SER A 347 30.09 -21.98 -20.74
C SER A 347 29.99 -23.51 -20.82
N VAL A 348 28.97 -24.10 -20.24
CA VAL A 348 28.71 -25.55 -20.33
C VAL A 348 28.43 -25.96 -21.76
N ILE A 349 27.59 -25.24 -22.49
CA ILE A 349 27.28 -25.52 -23.89
C ILE A 349 28.59 -25.45 -24.74
N TYR A 350 29.41 -24.45 -24.52
CA TYR A 350 30.70 -24.32 -25.24
C TYR A 350 31.64 -25.48 -24.93
N LEU A 351 31.71 -25.89 -23.68
CA LEU A 351 32.57 -27.01 -23.25
C LEU A 351 32.18 -28.33 -23.90
N PHE A 352 30.86 -28.59 -24.04
CA PHE A 352 30.36 -29.82 -24.64
C PHE A 352 30.39 -29.80 -26.18
N LEU A 353 30.04 -28.69 -26.83
CA LEU A 353 29.98 -28.61 -28.29
C LEU A 353 31.29 -28.19 -28.94
N GLY A 354 32.21 -27.58 -28.18
CA GLY A 354 33.52 -27.15 -28.69
C GLY A 354 33.47 -26.11 -29.83
N ASN A 355 32.32 -25.51 -30.09
CA ASN A 355 32.10 -24.65 -31.25
C ASN A 355 31.40 -23.34 -30.87
N ILE A 356 32.10 -22.22 -31.01
CA ILE A 356 31.60 -20.87 -30.70
C ILE A 356 30.33 -20.54 -31.52
N ARG A 357 30.28 -20.92 -32.81
CA ARG A 357 29.11 -20.62 -33.65
C ARG A 357 27.84 -21.32 -33.16
N ALA A 358 27.98 -22.55 -32.69
CA ALA A 358 26.89 -23.29 -32.09
C ALA A 358 26.42 -22.66 -30.76
N THR A 359 27.36 -22.17 -29.95
CA THR A 359 27.06 -21.54 -28.66
C THR A 359 26.35 -20.17 -28.80
N VAL A 360 26.60 -19.42 -29.87
CA VAL A 360 25.95 -18.15 -30.13
C VAL A 360 24.43 -18.28 -30.33
N ILE A 361 23.97 -19.44 -30.83
CA ILE A 361 22.50 -19.64 -31.06
C ILE A 361 21.72 -19.61 -29.75
N PRO A 362 22.00 -20.42 -28.71
CA PRO A 362 21.37 -20.31 -27.42
C PRO A 362 21.62 -18.94 -26.75
N ALA A 363 22.82 -18.37 -26.93
CA ALA A 363 23.17 -17.06 -26.37
C ALA A 363 22.24 -15.92 -26.84
N VAL A 364 21.68 -16.03 -28.05
CA VAL A 364 20.70 -15.07 -28.58
C VAL A 364 19.27 -15.50 -28.25
N THR A 365 18.96 -16.78 -28.30
CA THR A 365 17.62 -17.31 -28.12
C THR A 365 17.12 -17.07 -26.70
N ILE A 366 17.96 -17.26 -25.68
CA ILE A 366 17.58 -17.13 -24.27
C ILE A 366 17.13 -15.69 -23.94
N PRO A 367 17.92 -14.64 -24.22
CA PRO A 367 17.48 -13.27 -23.96
C PRO A 367 16.20 -12.91 -24.73
N VAL A 368 16.08 -13.34 -26.00
CA VAL A 368 14.86 -13.09 -26.79
C VAL A 368 13.63 -13.72 -26.14
N SER A 369 13.73 -14.96 -25.64
CA SER A 369 12.64 -15.65 -24.97
C SER A 369 12.25 -14.96 -23.66
N ILE A 370 13.22 -14.57 -22.82
CA ILE A 370 12.99 -13.88 -21.55
C ILE A 370 12.31 -12.52 -21.79
N ILE A 371 12.83 -11.74 -22.73
CA ILE A 371 12.26 -10.43 -23.06
C ILE A 371 10.86 -10.57 -23.64
N ALA A 372 10.62 -11.57 -24.51
CA ALA A 372 9.29 -11.85 -25.05
C ALA A 372 8.28 -12.23 -23.96
N THR A 373 8.70 -12.93 -22.89
CA THR A 373 7.85 -13.28 -21.76
C THR A 373 7.27 -12.04 -21.06
N LEU A 374 8.02 -10.92 -21.02
CA LEU A 374 7.52 -9.66 -20.42
C LEU A 374 6.28 -9.13 -21.13
N THR A 375 6.13 -9.37 -22.45
CA THR A 375 4.93 -8.99 -23.20
C THR A 375 3.69 -9.77 -22.71
N PHE A 376 3.86 -11.06 -22.40
CA PHE A 376 2.77 -11.86 -21.85
C PHE A 376 2.45 -11.47 -20.41
N MET A 377 3.46 -11.13 -19.61
CA MET A 377 3.26 -10.64 -18.24
C MET A 377 2.45 -9.35 -18.23
N ASP A 378 2.76 -8.41 -19.12
CA ASP A 378 2.05 -7.14 -19.29
C ASP A 378 0.59 -7.38 -19.74
N ALA A 379 0.38 -8.23 -20.75
CA ALA A 379 -0.95 -8.58 -21.24
C ALA A 379 -1.83 -9.28 -20.19
N MET A 380 -1.23 -9.98 -19.24
CA MET A 380 -1.89 -10.66 -18.12
C MET A 380 -2.00 -9.79 -16.88
N ASN A 381 -1.54 -8.53 -16.92
CA ASN A 381 -1.47 -7.61 -15.77
C ASN A 381 -0.63 -8.15 -14.59
N TYR A 382 0.40 -8.92 -14.87
CA TYR A 382 1.38 -9.34 -13.87
C TYR A 382 2.35 -8.21 -13.55
N SER A 383 3.05 -8.33 -12.41
CA SER A 383 4.09 -7.40 -12.00
C SER A 383 5.47 -8.02 -12.09
N VAL A 384 6.50 -7.18 -12.22
CA VAL A 384 7.89 -7.58 -12.00
C VAL A 384 8.14 -7.58 -10.50
N ASN A 385 8.39 -8.74 -9.94
CA ASN A 385 8.65 -8.93 -8.51
C ASN A 385 9.67 -10.05 -8.30
N VAL A 386 10.10 -10.26 -7.06
CA VAL A 386 11.12 -11.26 -6.74
C VAL A 386 10.71 -12.68 -7.21
N LEU A 387 9.43 -13.05 -7.05
CA LEU A 387 8.94 -14.38 -7.43
C LEU A 387 8.90 -14.58 -8.95
N THR A 388 8.41 -13.56 -9.71
CA THR A 388 8.39 -13.63 -11.17
C THR A 388 9.80 -13.68 -11.76
N LEU A 389 10.74 -12.95 -11.16
CA LEU A 389 12.14 -12.98 -11.57
C LEU A 389 12.81 -14.32 -11.25
N LEU A 390 12.55 -14.92 -10.09
CA LEU A 390 13.00 -16.27 -9.75
C LEU A 390 12.43 -17.30 -10.73
N GLY A 391 11.13 -17.18 -11.08
CA GLY A 391 10.50 -17.98 -12.11
C GLY A 391 11.22 -17.86 -13.47
N MET A 392 11.63 -16.64 -13.86
CA MET A 392 12.42 -16.42 -15.08
C MET A 392 13.80 -17.07 -15.01
N VAL A 393 14.48 -17.02 -13.85
CA VAL A 393 15.78 -17.74 -13.66
C VAL A 393 15.59 -19.24 -13.85
N LEU A 394 14.54 -19.82 -13.28
CA LEU A 394 14.21 -21.23 -13.43
C LEU A 394 13.90 -21.58 -14.90
N ALA A 395 13.14 -20.71 -15.59
CA ALA A 395 12.76 -20.89 -16.98
C ALA A 395 13.98 -20.89 -17.94
N ILE A 396 15.08 -20.20 -17.60
CA ILE A 396 16.31 -20.25 -18.39
C ILE A 396 16.77 -21.70 -18.61
N GLY A 397 16.83 -22.49 -17.53
CA GLY A 397 17.24 -23.89 -17.61
C GLY A 397 16.38 -24.71 -18.57
N LEU A 398 15.07 -24.51 -18.51
CA LEU A 398 14.10 -25.21 -19.36
C LEU A 398 14.19 -24.80 -20.83
N VAL A 399 14.31 -23.48 -21.10
CA VAL A 399 14.44 -22.97 -22.48
C VAL A 399 15.76 -23.41 -23.12
N VAL A 400 16.82 -23.47 -22.31
CA VAL A 400 18.14 -23.90 -22.77
C VAL A 400 18.14 -25.35 -23.14
N ASP A 401 17.52 -26.23 -22.36
CA ASP A 401 17.48 -27.66 -22.60
C ASP A 401 16.85 -27.97 -23.97
N ASP A 402 15.69 -27.41 -24.25
CA ASP A 402 15.03 -27.54 -25.56
C ASP A 402 15.94 -27.03 -26.72
N ALA A 403 16.61 -25.89 -26.52
CA ALA A 403 17.51 -25.32 -27.53
C ALA A 403 18.75 -26.21 -27.77
N ILE A 404 19.31 -26.80 -26.70
CA ILE A 404 20.47 -27.69 -26.79
C ILE A 404 20.12 -28.96 -27.57
N VAL A 405 19.00 -29.61 -27.23
CA VAL A 405 18.58 -30.88 -27.88
C VAL A 405 18.36 -30.70 -29.37
N VAL A 406 17.72 -29.59 -29.79
CA VAL A 406 17.54 -29.28 -31.21
C VAL A 406 18.89 -29.01 -31.90
N LEU A 407 19.77 -28.21 -31.27
CA LEU A 407 21.04 -27.84 -31.77
C LEU A 407 21.98 -29.06 -31.95
N GLU A 408 22.04 -29.91 -30.93
CA GLU A 408 22.85 -31.13 -30.94
C GLU A 408 22.41 -32.05 -32.07
N ASN A 409 21.12 -32.28 -32.28
CA ASN A 409 20.67 -33.15 -33.39
C ASN A 409 20.98 -32.55 -34.76
N ILE A 410 20.88 -31.26 -34.95
CA ILE A 410 21.27 -30.60 -36.20
C ILE A 410 22.80 -30.73 -36.41
N PHE A 411 23.57 -30.49 -35.35
CA PHE A 411 25.03 -30.55 -35.41
C PHE A 411 25.57 -31.95 -35.73
N ARG A 412 24.99 -32.98 -35.05
CA ARG A 412 25.28 -34.37 -35.32
C ARG A 412 25.07 -34.73 -36.82
N ARG A 413 24.01 -34.24 -37.45
CA ARG A 413 23.74 -34.48 -38.88
C ARG A 413 24.71 -33.77 -39.78
N ILE A 414 25.18 -32.58 -39.40
CA ILE A 414 26.22 -31.86 -40.13
C ILE A 414 27.56 -32.64 -40.07
N GLU A 415 27.91 -33.20 -38.91
CA GLU A 415 29.10 -34.06 -38.74
C GLU A 415 29.02 -35.37 -39.55
N LEU A 416 27.83 -35.89 -39.77
CA LEU A 416 27.58 -37.01 -40.66
C LEU A 416 27.65 -36.63 -42.17
N GLY A 417 27.99 -35.38 -42.49
CA GLY A 417 28.19 -34.94 -43.85
C GLY A 417 26.95 -34.34 -44.55
N GLN A 418 25.83 -34.16 -43.87
CA GLN A 418 24.66 -33.50 -44.45
C GLN A 418 24.91 -32.01 -44.67
N PRO A 419 24.43 -31.42 -45.78
CA PRO A 419 24.45 -29.97 -45.97
C PRO A 419 23.70 -29.24 -44.84
N PRO A 420 24.21 -28.11 -44.32
CA PRO A 420 23.66 -27.43 -43.12
C PRO A 420 22.17 -27.12 -43.24
N LEU A 421 21.67 -26.72 -44.41
CA LEU A 421 20.25 -26.41 -44.62
C LEU A 421 19.37 -27.67 -44.49
N ILE A 422 19.81 -28.80 -45.03
CA ILE A 422 19.08 -30.08 -44.97
C ILE A 422 19.16 -30.63 -43.57
N ALA A 423 20.34 -30.57 -42.94
CA ALA A 423 20.52 -31.00 -41.55
C ALA A 423 19.60 -30.20 -40.58
N ALA A 424 19.42 -28.89 -40.80
CA ALA A 424 18.52 -28.08 -40.00
C ALA A 424 17.06 -28.45 -40.20
N LEU A 425 16.62 -28.70 -41.43
CA LEU A 425 15.26 -29.13 -41.77
C LEU A 425 14.93 -30.50 -41.17
N ASP A 426 15.77 -31.48 -41.45
CA ASP A 426 15.54 -32.84 -40.98
C ASP A 426 15.73 -32.97 -39.46
N GLY A 427 16.73 -32.33 -38.90
CA GLY A 427 17.02 -32.32 -37.48
C GLY A 427 15.88 -31.66 -36.65
N SER A 428 15.36 -30.55 -37.14
CA SER A 428 14.24 -29.89 -36.47
C SER A 428 12.90 -30.63 -36.60
N ARG A 429 12.70 -31.38 -37.70
CA ARG A 429 11.51 -32.21 -37.89
C ARG A 429 11.53 -33.43 -36.98
N GLU A 430 12.68 -34.13 -36.86
CA GLU A 430 12.85 -35.33 -36.06
C GLU A 430 12.53 -35.10 -34.58
N ILE A 431 13.03 -34.01 -34.01
CA ILE A 431 12.86 -33.69 -32.58
C ILE A 431 11.63 -32.86 -32.32
N GLY A 432 11.02 -32.27 -33.34
CA GLY A 432 9.91 -31.35 -33.19
C GLY A 432 8.73 -31.86 -32.37
N PHE A 433 8.42 -33.17 -32.46
CA PHE A 433 7.38 -33.79 -31.64
C PHE A 433 7.84 -33.94 -30.19
N ALA A 434 9.09 -34.26 -29.93
CA ALA A 434 9.64 -34.38 -28.57
C ALA A 434 9.61 -33.01 -27.84
N VAL A 435 10.03 -31.93 -28.51
CA VAL A 435 9.98 -30.57 -27.95
C VAL A 435 8.56 -30.11 -27.62
N ILE A 436 7.59 -30.42 -28.49
CA ILE A 436 6.16 -30.12 -28.19
C ILE A 436 5.69 -30.95 -26.99
N ALA A 437 6.07 -32.24 -26.93
CA ALA A 437 5.67 -33.09 -25.84
C ALA A 437 6.28 -32.66 -24.49
N THR A 438 7.56 -32.30 -24.45
CA THR A 438 8.21 -31.75 -23.22
C THR A 438 7.54 -30.47 -22.77
N THR A 439 7.27 -29.52 -23.68
CA THR A 439 6.55 -28.29 -23.36
C THR A 439 5.14 -28.56 -22.82
N LEU A 440 4.38 -29.49 -23.44
CA LEU A 440 3.06 -29.86 -22.94
C LEU A 440 3.10 -30.53 -21.58
N VAL A 441 4.11 -31.38 -21.30
CA VAL A 441 4.32 -31.97 -19.98
C VAL A 441 4.58 -30.88 -18.94
N LEU A 442 5.46 -29.91 -19.23
CA LEU A 442 5.71 -28.77 -18.34
C LEU A 442 4.45 -27.96 -18.06
N VAL A 443 3.69 -27.61 -19.10
CA VAL A 443 2.39 -26.93 -18.96
C VAL A 443 1.44 -27.75 -18.10
N SER A 444 1.38 -29.07 -18.30
CA SER A 444 0.52 -29.98 -17.52
C SER A 444 0.91 -30.08 -16.04
N VAL A 445 2.15 -29.81 -15.70
CA VAL A 445 2.65 -29.78 -14.31
C VAL A 445 2.37 -28.43 -13.65
N PHE A 446 2.61 -27.33 -14.34
CA PHE A 446 2.51 -25.99 -13.75
C PHE A 446 1.09 -25.40 -13.78
N VAL A 447 0.30 -25.64 -14.83
CA VAL A 447 -1.06 -25.09 -14.95
C VAL A 447 -1.99 -25.52 -13.81
N PRO A 448 -1.98 -26.78 -13.31
CA PRO A 448 -2.82 -27.14 -12.17
C PRO A 448 -2.52 -26.38 -10.90
N ILE A 449 -1.29 -25.87 -10.72
CA ILE A 449 -0.91 -25.04 -9.57
C ILE A 449 -1.71 -23.74 -9.56
N SER A 450 -1.97 -23.15 -10.73
CA SER A 450 -2.78 -21.93 -10.85
C SER A 450 -4.25 -22.10 -10.46
N PHE A 451 -4.75 -23.33 -10.34
CA PHE A 451 -6.11 -23.62 -9.88
C PHE A 451 -6.18 -23.94 -8.37
N LEU A 452 -5.05 -23.90 -7.65
CA LEU A 452 -5.08 -24.06 -6.21
C LEU A 452 -5.75 -22.86 -5.54
N PRO A 453 -6.61 -23.08 -4.52
CA PRO A 453 -7.24 -21.98 -3.81
C PRO A 453 -6.25 -21.15 -3.01
N GLY A 454 -6.56 -19.86 -2.83
CA GLY A 454 -5.79 -18.94 -2.00
C GLY A 454 -4.53 -18.39 -2.68
N ALA A 455 -3.60 -17.91 -1.87
CA ALA A 455 -2.36 -17.24 -2.30
C ALA A 455 -1.39 -18.14 -3.10
N ILE A 456 -1.55 -19.47 -3.01
CA ILE A 456 -0.67 -20.43 -3.71
C ILE A 456 -1.00 -20.52 -5.21
N GLY A 457 -2.25 -20.33 -5.60
CA GLY A 457 -2.68 -20.41 -7.00
C GLY A 457 -2.61 -19.08 -7.76
N ARG A 458 -2.41 -17.98 -7.05
CA ARG A 458 -2.23 -16.65 -7.62
C ARG A 458 -0.75 -16.35 -7.75
#